data_ef182abd9e9b73f69ac73296cd805e10
#
_entry.id   ef182abd9e9b73f69ac73296cd805e10
#
_cell.length_a   1.000
_cell.length_b   1.000
_cell.length_c   1.000
_cell.angle_alpha   90.00
_cell.angle_beta   90.00
_cell.angle_gamma   90.00
#
_symmetry.space_group_name_H-M   'P 1'
#
loop_
_entity.id
_entity.type
_entity.pdbx_description
1 polymer ?
#
loop_
_entity_poly.entity_id
_entity_poly.type
_entity_poly.pdbx_seq_one_letter_code
_entity_poly.pdbx_strand_id
1 'polypeptide(L)'
;FFLLKPGVPVSDALPALTLSADLLAEAERELVTIRDWMRFCVSCFRGCDVHIGHGTSDPFAEASALVLQTLNLEWSADEEILSARLLPSERAAIAETLRKRVNDRTPLAYLLNLAYFNGLPFYVDERVLVPRSPIAELIQDRFLPWLKDEPQRILDLCTGSGCIAIACAKEFPDAVVD
;
A
#
# COMPACT_ATOMS: atom_id res chain seq x y z
N PHE A 1 -23.74 -16.73 -0.77
CA PHE A 1 -23.29 -17.57 -1.88
C PHE A 1 -23.99 -17.09 -3.15
N PHE A 2 -23.39 -16.17 -3.91
CA PHE A 2 -23.81 -15.88 -5.27
C PHE A 2 -22.89 -16.66 -6.21
N LEU A 3 -23.42 -17.74 -6.76
CA LEU A 3 -22.82 -18.47 -7.88
C LEU A 3 -23.01 -17.62 -9.15
N LEU A 4 -21.93 -17.04 -9.68
CA LEU A 4 -21.91 -16.51 -11.04
C LEU A 4 -22.10 -17.67 -12.02
N LYS A 5 -23.18 -17.60 -12.82
CA LYS A 5 -23.39 -18.52 -13.95
C LYS A 5 -22.28 -18.27 -14.98
N PRO A 6 -21.62 -19.30 -15.51
CA PRO A 6 -20.69 -19.14 -16.61
C PRO A 6 -21.45 -18.76 -17.88
N GLY A 7 -21.07 -17.64 -18.51
CA GLY A 7 -21.59 -17.25 -19.82
C GLY A 7 -22.21 -15.86 -19.95
N VAL A 8 -22.10 -14.98 -18.94
CA VAL A 8 -22.49 -13.58 -19.12
C VAL A 8 -21.30 -12.83 -19.72
N PRO A 9 -21.45 -12.18 -20.90
CA PRO A 9 -20.36 -11.37 -21.45
C PRO A 9 -20.09 -10.17 -20.52
N VAL A 10 -18.82 -9.98 -20.13
CA VAL A 10 -18.30 -8.90 -19.25
C VAL A 10 -18.27 -7.55 -20.01
N SER A 11 -19.27 -7.22 -20.79
CA SER A 11 -19.27 -6.04 -21.66
C SER A 11 -20.19 -4.90 -21.21
N ASP A 12 -20.89 -5.06 -20.09
CA ASP A 12 -21.53 -3.93 -19.41
C ASP A 12 -20.79 -3.68 -18.10
N ALA A 13 -19.65 -2.98 -18.18
CA ALA A 13 -18.97 -2.46 -17.01
C ALA A 13 -19.99 -1.58 -16.26
N LEU A 14 -20.52 -2.09 -15.15
CA LEU A 14 -21.26 -1.27 -14.21
C LEU A 14 -20.40 -0.02 -13.95
N PRO A 15 -20.99 1.19 -13.94
CA PRO A 15 -20.23 2.39 -13.65
C PRO A 15 -19.44 2.15 -12.36
N ALA A 16 -18.14 2.47 -12.38
CA ALA A 16 -17.28 2.25 -11.23
C ALA A 16 -17.96 2.86 -10.00
N LEU A 17 -18.33 2.01 -9.05
CA LEU A 17 -19.01 2.45 -7.84
C LEU A 17 -18.11 3.47 -7.13
N THR A 18 -18.61 4.66 -6.94
CA THR A 18 -17.97 5.65 -6.09
C THR A 18 -18.45 5.45 -4.66
N LEU A 19 -17.55 5.60 -3.72
CA LEU A 19 -17.85 5.51 -2.30
C LEU A 19 -18.68 6.76 -1.91
N SER A 20 -19.98 6.59 -1.66
CA SER A 20 -20.86 7.71 -1.34
C SER A 20 -20.62 8.24 0.08
N ALA A 21 -20.92 9.53 0.30
CA ALA A 21 -20.83 10.13 1.63
C ALA A 21 -21.76 9.45 2.64
N ASP A 22 -22.95 9.04 2.20
CA ASP A 22 -23.93 8.36 3.07
C ASP A 22 -23.40 6.99 3.52
N LEU A 23 -22.78 6.22 2.62
CA LEU A 23 -22.17 4.92 2.96
C LEU A 23 -20.98 5.07 3.92
N LEU A 24 -20.16 6.11 3.76
CA LEU A 24 -19.09 6.42 4.70
C LEU A 24 -19.64 6.80 6.07
N ALA A 25 -20.65 7.67 6.12
CA ALA A 25 -21.28 8.05 7.38
C ALA A 25 -21.94 6.85 8.10
N GLU A 26 -22.52 5.90 7.34
CA GLU A 26 -23.02 4.65 7.88
C GLU A 26 -21.86 3.81 8.43
N ALA A 27 -20.78 3.64 7.67
CA ALA A 27 -19.61 2.88 8.11
C ALA A 27 -18.98 3.47 9.39
N GLU A 28 -18.84 4.81 9.48
CA GLU A 28 -18.32 5.46 10.68
C GLU A 28 -19.20 5.23 11.91
N ARG A 29 -20.50 5.08 11.74
CA ARG A 29 -21.43 4.82 12.82
C ARG A 29 -21.44 3.37 13.27
N GLU A 30 -21.43 2.44 12.30
CA GLU A 30 -21.68 1.02 12.56
C GLU A 30 -20.40 0.17 12.73
N LEU A 31 -19.29 0.53 12.04
CA LEU A 31 -18.05 -0.24 12.10
C LEU A 31 -17.22 0.21 13.29
N VAL A 32 -17.07 -0.66 14.27
CA VAL A 32 -16.49 -0.27 15.56
C VAL A 32 -15.12 -0.88 15.85
N THR A 33 -14.69 -1.92 15.11
CA THR A 33 -13.39 -2.56 15.31
C THR A 33 -12.45 -2.33 14.13
N ILE A 34 -11.15 -2.51 14.37
CA ILE A 34 -10.12 -2.47 13.31
C ILE A 34 -10.45 -3.48 12.22
N ARG A 35 -10.83 -4.68 12.58
CA ARG A 35 -11.20 -5.77 11.66
C ARG A 35 -12.41 -5.43 10.79
N ASP A 36 -13.43 -4.75 11.35
CA ASP A 36 -14.57 -4.30 10.56
C ASP A 36 -14.15 -3.39 9.43
N TRP A 37 -13.28 -2.42 9.73
CA TRP A 37 -12.77 -1.47 8.76
C TRP A 37 -11.86 -2.14 7.72
N MET A 38 -11.00 -3.07 8.11
CA MET A 38 -10.19 -3.83 7.14
C MET A 38 -11.08 -4.57 6.14
N ARG A 39 -12.07 -5.33 6.63
CA ARG A 39 -13.04 -6.03 5.79
C ARG A 39 -13.78 -5.05 4.87
N PHE A 40 -14.22 -3.89 5.40
CA PHE A 40 -14.96 -2.88 4.63
C PHE A 40 -14.09 -2.27 3.51
N CYS A 41 -12.83 -1.91 3.80
CA CYS A 41 -11.88 -1.43 2.80
C CYS A 41 -11.70 -2.42 1.65
N VAL A 42 -11.53 -3.72 1.95
CA VAL A 42 -11.43 -4.76 0.91
C VAL A 42 -12.68 -4.78 0.02
N SER A 43 -13.87 -4.67 0.62
CA SER A 43 -15.13 -4.65 -0.13
C SER A 43 -15.22 -3.42 -1.04
N CYS A 44 -14.81 -2.25 -0.54
CA CYS A 44 -14.77 -1.00 -1.32
C CYS A 44 -13.76 -1.08 -2.47
N PHE A 45 -12.55 -1.60 -2.24
CA PHE A 45 -11.54 -1.72 -3.28
C PHE A 45 -12.01 -2.59 -4.43
N ARG A 46 -12.64 -3.73 -4.12
CA ARG A 46 -13.19 -4.65 -5.14
C ARG A 46 -14.43 -4.08 -5.84
N GLY A 47 -15.35 -3.48 -5.06
CA GLY A 47 -16.61 -2.95 -5.60
C GLY A 47 -16.42 -1.69 -6.45
N CYS A 48 -15.38 -0.89 -6.16
CA CYS A 48 -15.07 0.33 -6.90
C CYS A 48 -13.95 0.16 -7.93
N ASP A 49 -13.53 -1.05 -8.24
CA ASP A 49 -12.46 -1.37 -9.19
C ASP A 49 -11.20 -0.52 -8.96
N VAL A 50 -10.73 -0.51 -7.73
CA VAL A 50 -9.51 0.22 -7.33
C VAL A 50 -8.31 -0.55 -7.82
N HIS A 51 -7.48 0.07 -8.66
CA HIS A 51 -6.22 -0.52 -9.07
C HIS A 51 -5.25 -0.59 -7.88
N ILE A 52 -4.81 -1.81 -7.55
CA ILE A 52 -3.85 -2.09 -6.51
C ILE A 52 -2.54 -2.55 -7.17
N GLY A 53 -1.44 -1.86 -6.92
CA GLY A 53 -0.18 -2.15 -7.61
C GLY A 53 1.00 -1.28 -7.16
N HIS A 54 0.87 -0.61 -6.03
CA HIS A 54 1.92 0.25 -5.47
C HIS A 54 2.46 -0.35 -4.16
N GLY A 55 3.11 -1.52 -4.24
CA GLY A 55 3.67 -2.23 -3.10
C GLY A 55 3.04 -3.60 -2.84
N THR A 56 1.80 -3.80 -3.22
CA THR A 56 1.10 -5.09 -3.17
C THR A 56 0.11 -5.18 -4.33
N SER A 57 -0.25 -6.39 -4.72
CA SER A 57 -1.39 -6.68 -5.61
C SER A 57 -2.59 -7.27 -4.86
N ASP A 58 -2.45 -7.46 -3.53
CA ASP A 58 -3.49 -8.02 -2.69
C ASP A 58 -4.34 -6.93 -2.04
N PRO A 59 -5.67 -6.87 -2.33
CA PRO A 59 -6.59 -5.93 -1.70
C PRO A 59 -6.61 -6.02 -0.17
N PHE A 60 -6.39 -7.20 0.39
CA PHE A 60 -6.38 -7.38 1.84
C PHE A 60 -5.13 -6.76 2.46
N ALA A 61 -3.97 -6.94 1.84
CA ALA A 61 -2.73 -6.31 2.30
C ALA A 61 -2.82 -4.78 2.22
N GLU A 62 -3.40 -4.23 1.15
CA GLU A 62 -3.58 -2.77 1.02
C GLU A 62 -4.59 -2.23 2.04
N ALA A 63 -5.69 -2.94 2.30
CA ALA A 63 -6.66 -2.56 3.32
C ALA A 63 -6.06 -2.60 4.74
N SER A 64 -5.24 -3.61 5.01
CA SER A 64 -4.51 -3.71 6.28
C SER A 64 -3.55 -2.54 6.46
N ALA A 65 -2.77 -2.20 5.41
CA ALA A 65 -1.90 -1.04 5.41
C ALA A 65 -2.68 0.25 5.68
N LEU A 66 -3.77 0.47 4.96
CA LEU A 66 -4.59 1.66 5.13
C LEU A 66 -5.03 1.82 6.59
N VAL A 67 -5.63 0.78 7.16
CA VAL A 67 -6.21 0.87 8.50
C VAL A 67 -5.13 0.95 9.57
N LEU A 68 -4.17 0.03 9.58
CA LEU A 68 -3.15 -0.05 10.62
C LEU A 68 -2.25 1.18 10.64
N GLN A 69 -1.80 1.64 9.48
CA GLN A 69 -0.89 2.79 9.42
C GLN A 69 -1.62 4.12 9.69
N THR A 70 -2.90 4.26 9.33
CA THR A 70 -3.70 5.41 9.76
C THR A 70 -3.80 5.49 11.28
N LEU A 71 -3.76 4.34 11.97
CA LEU A 71 -3.80 4.24 13.41
C LEU A 71 -2.40 4.23 14.08
N ASN A 72 -1.32 4.35 13.29
CA ASN A 72 0.06 4.20 13.75
C ASN A 72 0.34 2.82 14.42
N LEU A 73 -0.28 1.77 13.90
CA LEU A 73 -0.07 0.40 14.34
C LEU A 73 0.86 -0.35 13.39
N GLU A 74 1.61 -1.28 13.95
CA GLU A 74 2.50 -2.16 13.19
C GLU A 74 1.72 -3.27 12.45
N TRP A 75 2.36 -3.83 11.41
CA TRP A 75 1.82 -4.98 10.66
C TRP A 75 1.64 -6.25 11.50
N SER A 76 2.36 -6.35 12.60
CA SER A 76 2.35 -7.47 13.54
C SER A 76 1.20 -7.41 14.54
N ALA A 77 0.21 -6.52 14.35
CA ALA A 77 -0.94 -6.41 15.23
C ALA A 77 -1.65 -7.77 15.39
N ASP A 78 -1.79 -8.21 16.62
CA ASP A 78 -2.42 -9.47 16.97
C ASP A 78 -3.96 -9.43 16.93
N GLU A 79 -4.58 -10.58 17.11
CA GLU A 79 -6.03 -10.75 17.11
C GLU A 79 -6.75 -9.87 18.14
N GLU A 80 -6.13 -9.60 19.30
CA GLU A 80 -6.71 -8.79 20.36
C GLU A 80 -6.78 -7.33 19.92
N ILE A 81 -5.69 -6.81 19.35
CA ILE A 81 -5.63 -5.45 18.78
C ILE A 81 -6.63 -5.30 17.64
N LEU A 82 -6.68 -6.25 16.70
CA LEU A 82 -7.62 -6.21 15.58
C LEU A 82 -9.08 -6.19 16.01
N SER A 83 -9.39 -6.73 17.17
CA SER A 83 -10.72 -6.76 17.78
C SER A 83 -11.02 -5.53 18.64
N ALA A 84 -10.03 -4.66 18.87
CA ALA A 84 -10.20 -3.45 19.67
C ALA A 84 -11.16 -2.47 19.00
N ARG A 85 -11.88 -1.72 19.86
CA ARG A 85 -12.85 -0.71 19.42
C ARG A 85 -12.14 0.59 19.11
N LEU A 86 -12.51 1.18 17.99
CA LEU A 86 -12.02 2.46 17.51
C LEU A 86 -12.79 3.65 18.12
N LEU A 87 -12.08 4.71 18.40
CA LEU A 87 -12.69 6.01 18.70
C LEU A 87 -13.39 6.59 17.47
N PRO A 88 -14.42 7.43 17.64
CA PRO A 88 -15.05 8.13 16.51
C PRO A 88 -14.05 8.89 15.61
N SER A 89 -13.05 9.54 16.22
CA SER A 89 -12.00 10.25 15.47
C SER A 89 -11.11 9.34 14.64
N GLU A 90 -10.81 8.14 15.13
CA GLU A 90 -10.03 7.14 14.39
C GLU A 90 -10.82 6.60 13.21
N ARG A 91 -12.10 6.32 13.41
CA ARG A 91 -13.01 5.90 12.33
C ARG A 91 -13.13 6.95 11.24
N ALA A 92 -13.27 8.23 11.61
CA ALA A 92 -13.30 9.33 10.66
C ALA A 92 -12.00 9.47 9.88
N ALA A 93 -10.84 9.30 10.51
CA ALA A 93 -9.54 9.31 9.84
C ALA A 93 -9.40 8.18 8.82
N ILE A 94 -9.82 6.96 9.17
CA ILE A 94 -9.83 5.81 8.26
C ILE A 94 -10.80 6.07 7.09
N ALA A 95 -12.00 6.57 7.37
CA ALA A 95 -13.01 6.87 6.36
C ALA A 95 -12.49 7.90 5.33
N GLU A 96 -11.84 8.96 5.78
CA GLU A 96 -11.29 9.99 4.90
C GLU A 96 -10.12 9.44 4.06
N THR A 97 -9.23 8.64 4.63
CA THR A 97 -8.16 7.98 3.89
C THR A 97 -8.72 7.03 2.83
N LEU A 98 -9.74 6.24 3.18
CA LEU A 98 -10.45 5.36 2.26
C LEU A 98 -11.13 6.13 1.13
N ARG A 99 -11.81 7.24 1.46
CA ARG A 99 -12.44 8.12 0.47
C ARG A 99 -11.42 8.63 -0.56
N LYS A 100 -10.31 9.17 -0.11
CA LYS A 100 -9.24 9.67 -1.00
C LYS A 100 -8.67 8.54 -1.86
N ARG A 101 -8.46 7.36 -1.27
CA ARG A 101 -7.94 6.20 -1.99
C ARG A 101 -8.89 5.72 -3.08
N VAL A 102 -10.20 5.68 -2.79
CA VAL A 102 -11.22 5.15 -3.70
C VAL A 102 -11.70 6.21 -4.70
N ASN A 103 -12.12 7.38 -4.23
CA ASN A 103 -12.76 8.37 -5.08
C ASN A 103 -11.74 9.22 -5.85
N ASP A 104 -10.69 9.68 -5.16
CA ASP A 104 -9.66 10.53 -5.74
C ASP A 104 -8.56 9.70 -6.43
N ARG A 105 -8.59 8.36 -6.26
CA ARG A 105 -7.60 7.42 -6.80
C ARG A 105 -6.17 7.69 -6.34
N THR A 106 -6.01 8.41 -5.25
CA THR A 106 -4.68 8.72 -4.71
C THR A 106 -3.98 7.45 -4.25
N PRO A 107 -2.74 7.18 -4.66
CA PRO A 107 -1.97 6.05 -4.17
C PRO A 107 -1.85 6.04 -2.65
N LEU A 108 -2.05 4.87 -2.03
CA LEU A 108 -2.01 4.75 -0.57
C LEU A 108 -0.68 5.23 0.02
N ALA A 109 0.43 4.98 -0.68
CA ALA A 109 1.76 5.43 -0.26
C ALA A 109 1.84 6.95 -0.06
N TYR A 110 1.16 7.74 -0.88
CA TYR A 110 1.13 9.21 -0.73
C TYR A 110 0.19 9.66 0.39
N LEU A 111 -0.93 8.96 0.59
CA LEU A 111 -1.85 9.26 1.68
C LEU A 111 -1.22 9.03 3.06
N LEU A 112 -0.35 8.02 3.15
CA LEU A 112 0.34 7.65 4.37
C LEU A 112 1.75 8.25 4.48
N ASN A 113 2.24 8.90 3.42
CA ASN A 113 3.62 9.38 3.28
C ASN A 113 4.67 8.29 3.54
N LEU A 114 4.35 7.06 3.17
CA LEU A 114 5.17 5.88 3.46
C LEU A 114 5.14 4.89 2.31
N ALA A 115 6.31 4.47 1.87
CA ALA A 115 6.51 3.34 0.97
C ALA A 115 7.66 2.48 1.49
N TYR A 116 7.65 1.21 1.12
CA TYR A 116 8.74 0.30 1.45
C TYR A 116 9.49 -0.10 0.19
N PHE A 117 10.81 -0.12 0.26
CA PHE A 117 11.68 -0.63 -0.78
C PHE A 117 12.81 -1.41 -0.16
N ASN A 118 13.02 -2.64 -0.61
CA ASN A 118 14.05 -3.54 -0.07
C ASN A 118 14.01 -3.66 1.47
N GLY A 119 12.80 -3.71 2.05
CA GLY A 119 12.58 -3.78 3.50
C GLY A 119 12.84 -2.48 4.27
N LEU A 120 13.17 -1.39 3.57
CA LEU A 120 13.42 -0.08 4.17
C LEU A 120 12.21 0.83 4.00
N PRO A 121 11.82 1.61 5.04
CA PRO A 121 10.78 2.63 4.93
C PRO A 121 11.33 3.90 4.28
N PHE A 122 10.53 4.50 3.38
CA PHE A 122 10.82 5.76 2.71
C PHE A 122 9.66 6.72 2.87
N TYR A 123 9.94 7.97 3.22
CA TYR A 123 8.98 9.03 3.09
C TYR A 123 8.74 9.32 1.60
N VAL A 124 7.47 9.37 1.20
CA VAL A 124 7.07 9.66 -0.18
C VAL A 124 5.88 10.60 -0.20
N ASP A 125 5.83 11.46 -1.22
CA ASP A 125 4.67 12.27 -1.56
C ASP A 125 4.59 12.44 -3.08
N GLU A 126 3.65 13.24 -3.57
CA GLU A 126 3.38 13.42 -5.01
C GLU A 126 4.57 13.96 -5.83
N ARG A 127 5.62 14.48 -5.17
CA ARG A 127 6.83 15.01 -5.82
C ARG A 127 7.77 13.91 -6.32
N VAL A 128 7.58 12.69 -5.87
CA VAL A 128 8.47 11.57 -6.20
C VAL A 128 7.66 10.33 -6.57
N LEU A 129 8.16 9.53 -7.52
CA LEU A 129 7.55 8.26 -7.85
C LEU A 129 7.58 7.30 -6.64
N VAL A 130 6.47 6.60 -6.39
CA VAL A 130 6.43 5.56 -5.36
C VAL A 130 7.53 4.52 -5.63
N PRO A 131 8.42 4.25 -4.66
CA PRO A 131 9.49 3.27 -4.79
C PRO A 131 8.94 1.90 -5.19
N ARG A 132 9.28 1.46 -6.40
CA ARG A 132 8.95 0.13 -6.94
C ARG A 132 9.92 -0.20 -8.05
N SER A 133 10.70 -1.22 -7.89
CA SER A 133 11.63 -1.65 -8.93
C SER A 133 12.02 -3.11 -8.68
N PRO A 134 12.09 -3.95 -9.71
CA PRO A 134 12.64 -5.29 -9.60
C PRO A 134 14.13 -5.31 -9.22
N ILE A 135 14.80 -4.14 -9.28
CA ILE A 135 16.19 -4.00 -8.80
C ILE A 135 16.31 -4.35 -7.31
N ALA A 136 15.24 -4.26 -6.52
CA ALA A 136 15.26 -4.68 -5.12
C ALA A 136 15.72 -6.15 -4.97
N GLU A 137 15.21 -7.05 -5.81
CA GLU A 137 15.60 -8.47 -5.81
C GLU A 137 17.08 -8.63 -6.20
N LEU A 138 17.53 -7.87 -7.21
CA LEU A 138 18.93 -7.89 -7.63
C LEU A 138 19.87 -7.40 -6.52
N ILE A 139 19.47 -6.38 -5.76
CA ILE A 139 20.27 -5.89 -4.63
C ILE A 139 20.35 -6.96 -3.56
N GLN A 140 19.24 -7.63 -3.20
CA GLN A 140 19.21 -8.72 -2.23
C GLN A 140 20.10 -9.89 -2.63
N ASP A 141 20.13 -10.21 -3.93
CA ASP A 141 20.99 -11.25 -4.50
C ASP A 141 22.41 -10.74 -4.81
N ARG A 142 22.75 -9.52 -4.34
CA ARG A 142 24.07 -8.89 -4.56
C ARG A 142 24.47 -8.83 -6.03
N PHE A 143 23.48 -8.69 -6.92
CA PHE A 143 23.61 -8.70 -8.37
C PHE A 143 24.25 -9.98 -8.96
N LEU A 144 24.18 -11.09 -8.23
CA LEU A 144 24.65 -12.39 -8.76
C LEU A 144 23.71 -12.88 -9.90
N PRO A 145 24.25 -13.55 -10.92
CA PRO A 145 25.67 -13.88 -11.16
C PRO A 145 26.44 -12.82 -11.97
N TRP A 146 25.91 -11.62 -12.16
CA TRP A 146 26.53 -10.59 -13.06
C TRP A 146 27.74 -9.95 -12.40
N LEU A 147 27.69 -9.63 -11.10
CA LEU A 147 28.84 -9.20 -10.33
C LEU A 147 29.59 -10.40 -9.77
N LYS A 148 30.90 -10.46 -10.02
CA LYS A 148 31.78 -11.50 -9.47
C LYS A 148 32.55 -11.03 -8.24
N ASP A 149 32.81 -9.73 -8.19
CA ASP A 149 33.55 -9.07 -7.12
C ASP A 149 32.68 -8.00 -6.47
N GLU A 150 32.97 -7.64 -5.23
CA GLU A 150 32.30 -6.55 -4.52
C GLU A 150 32.54 -5.21 -5.23
N PRO A 151 31.48 -4.43 -5.49
CA PRO A 151 31.61 -3.13 -6.12
C PRO A 151 32.29 -2.13 -5.17
N GLN A 152 33.23 -1.35 -5.68
CA GLN A 152 33.84 -0.27 -4.92
C GLN A 152 33.09 1.06 -5.10
N ARG A 153 32.41 1.23 -6.24
CA ARG A 153 31.61 2.40 -6.55
C ARG A 153 30.32 1.99 -7.26
N ILE A 154 29.24 2.64 -6.88
CA ILE A 154 27.90 2.45 -7.46
C ILE A 154 27.36 3.83 -7.84
N LEU A 155 26.78 3.94 -9.03
CA LEU A 155 26.12 5.15 -9.49
C LEU A 155 24.64 4.89 -9.73
N ASP A 156 23.76 5.62 -9.04
CA ASP A 156 22.31 5.60 -9.23
C ASP A 156 21.86 6.82 -10.00
N LEU A 157 21.65 6.66 -11.32
CA LEU A 157 21.18 7.74 -12.19
C LEU A 157 19.66 7.85 -12.15
N CYS A 158 19.16 9.09 -12.07
CA CYS A 158 17.73 9.38 -11.95
C CYS A 158 17.13 8.80 -10.68
N THR A 159 17.83 8.93 -9.60
CA THR A 159 17.63 8.29 -8.29
C THR A 159 16.21 8.42 -7.69
N GLY A 160 15.41 9.42 -8.09
CA GLY A 160 14.07 9.65 -7.57
C GLY A 160 14.07 9.87 -6.06
N SER A 161 13.49 8.94 -5.29
CA SER A 161 13.50 8.99 -3.82
C SER A 161 14.84 8.60 -3.18
N GLY A 162 15.83 8.20 -3.97
CA GLY A 162 17.09 7.65 -3.46
C GLY A 162 16.98 6.20 -2.97
N CYS A 163 15.86 5.53 -3.19
CA CYS A 163 15.60 4.21 -2.60
C CYS A 163 16.59 3.13 -3.09
N ILE A 164 17.00 3.18 -4.36
CA ILE A 164 17.97 2.23 -4.92
C ILE A 164 19.37 2.53 -4.35
N ALA A 165 19.81 3.78 -4.38
CA ALA A 165 21.09 4.20 -3.82
C ALA A 165 21.22 3.81 -2.34
N ILE A 166 20.20 4.10 -1.53
CA ILE A 166 20.20 3.79 -0.09
C ILE A 166 20.21 2.27 0.14
N ALA A 167 19.41 1.51 -0.63
CA ALA A 167 19.41 0.06 -0.52
C ALA A 167 20.76 -0.55 -0.92
N CYS A 168 21.38 -0.02 -1.97
CA CYS A 168 22.73 -0.42 -2.38
C CYS A 168 23.77 -0.08 -1.31
N ALA A 169 23.74 1.12 -0.73
CA ALA A 169 24.66 1.52 0.32
C ALA A 169 24.54 0.63 1.58
N LYS A 170 23.32 0.15 1.86
CA LYS A 170 23.11 -0.78 2.97
C LYS A 170 23.64 -2.19 2.68
N GLU A 171 23.46 -2.67 1.45
CA GLU A 171 23.92 -4.01 1.03
C GLU A 171 25.43 -4.09 0.78
N PHE A 172 26.03 -2.99 0.32
CA PHE A 172 27.45 -2.86 0.02
C PHE A 172 28.08 -1.74 0.84
N PRO A 173 28.30 -1.94 2.14
CA PRO A 173 28.72 -0.88 3.07
C PRO A 173 30.10 -0.30 2.78
N ASP A 174 30.96 -1.05 2.06
CA ASP A 174 32.30 -0.61 1.67
C ASP A 174 32.34 0.14 0.31
N ALA A 175 31.20 0.18 -0.40
CA ALA A 175 31.10 0.89 -1.68
C ALA A 175 30.75 2.36 -1.47
N VAL A 176 31.33 3.21 -2.32
CA VAL A 176 30.88 4.61 -2.47
C VAL A 176 29.67 4.62 -3.40
N VAL A 177 28.56 5.16 -2.93
CA VAL A 177 27.31 5.27 -3.73
C VAL A 177 27.08 6.74 -4.05
N ASP A 178 26.99 7.06 -5.36
CA ASP A 178 26.79 8.40 -5.93
C ASP A 178 25.43 8.50 -6.62
#